data_ad57751ee76d6726a8aa84ccd6fcf164
#
_entry.id   ad57751ee76d6726a8aa84ccd6fcf164
#
_cell.length_a   1.000
_cell.length_b   1.000
_cell.length_c   1.000
_cell.angle_alpha   90.00
_cell.angle_beta   90.00
_cell.angle_gamma   90.00
#
_symmetry.space_group_name_H-M   'P 1'
#
loop_
_entity.id
_entity.type
_entity.pdbx_description
1 polymer ?
#
loop_
_entity_poly.entity_id
_entity_poly.type
_entity_poly.pdbx_seq_one_letter_code
_entity_poly.pdbx_strand_id
1 'polypeptide(L)'
;MIQTLDKRERMTQKPNIVYILADDMGYGDVSCLNSSSKIHTHHLDRMAAEGMIFEDAHASSAVCTPSRYSILTGRYNWRSRLKSSVLLGFDKPLIEPGRMTAASLLKSRGYATACVGKWHLGWS
;
A
#
# COMPACT_ATOMS: atom_id res chain seq x y z
N MET A 1 2.39 -29.50 -17.70
CA MET A 1 1.89 -30.25 -16.51
C MET A 1 1.94 -29.30 -15.33
N ILE A 2 0.79 -28.76 -14.88
CA ILE A 2 0.72 -27.85 -13.73
C ILE A 2 0.58 -28.74 -12.50
N GLN A 3 1.63 -28.84 -11.68
CA GLN A 3 1.54 -29.50 -10.38
C GLN A 3 0.63 -28.69 -9.47
N THR A 4 -0.54 -29.21 -9.17
CA THR A 4 -1.40 -28.72 -8.09
C THR A 4 -0.77 -29.13 -6.76
N LEU A 5 -0.17 -28.15 -6.06
CA LEU A 5 0.33 -28.35 -4.69
C LEU A 5 -0.82 -28.76 -3.77
N ASP A 6 -0.56 -29.72 -2.87
CA ASP A 6 -1.51 -30.11 -1.83
C ASP A 6 -1.86 -28.92 -0.93
N LYS A 7 -3.08 -28.92 -0.38
CA LYS A 7 -3.59 -27.85 0.49
C LYS A 7 -2.67 -27.59 1.71
N ARG A 8 -2.00 -28.64 2.22
CA ARG A 8 -1.00 -28.53 3.31
C ARG A 8 0.29 -27.86 2.84
N GLU A 9 0.76 -28.15 1.65
CA GLU A 9 1.96 -27.51 1.06
C GLU A 9 1.70 -26.04 0.75
N ARG A 10 0.48 -25.67 0.32
CA ARG A 10 0.10 -24.26 0.14
C ARG A 10 0.12 -23.46 1.45
N MET A 11 -0.19 -24.08 2.58
CA MET A 11 -0.18 -23.41 3.90
C MET A 11 1.22 -23.20 4.46
N THR A 12 2.26 -23.88 3.94
CA THR A 12 3.65 -23.73 4.38
C THR A 12 4.43 -22.71 3.52
N GLN A 13 3.96 -22.41 2.32
CA GLN A 13 4.60 -21.42 1.45
C GLN A 13 4.15 -20.01 1.82
N LYS A 14 5.13 -19.16 2.06
CA LYS A 14 4.87 -17.72 2.28
C LYS A 14 4.35 -17.10 0.98
N PRO A 15 3.21 -16.41 0.99
CA PRO A 15 2.68 -15.78 -0.22
C PRO A 15 3.57 -14.62 -0.67
N ASN A 16 3.64 -14.36 -1.97
CA ASN A 16 4.15 -13.10 -2.46
C ASN A 16 3.15 -11.98 -2.12
N ILE A 17 3.66 -10.82 -1.74
CA ILE A 17 2.86 -9.67 -1.34
C ILE A 17 3.15 -8.52 -2.30
N VAL A 18 2.14 -8.08 -3.03
CA VAL A 18 2.21 -6.88 -3.88
C VAL A 18 1.23 -5.86 -3.32
N TYR A 19 1.75 -4.72 -2.87
CA TYR A 19 0.96 -3.59 -2.40
C TYR A 19 0.98 -2.50 -3.46
N ILE A 20 -0.18 -2.16 -4.00
CA ILE A 20 -0.35 -1.13 -5.03
C ILE A 20 -1.09 0.05 -4.40
N LEU A 21 -0.45 1.21 -4.37
CA LEU A 21 -1.05 2.46 -3.92
C LEU A 21 -1.26 3.38 -5.12
N ALA A 22 -2.50 3.62 -5.49
CA ALA A 22 -2.84 4.64 -6.46
C ALA A 22 -2.80 6.02 -5.79
N ASP A 23 -2.16 6.99 -6.45
CA ASP A 23 -2.01 8.36 -5.97
C ASP A 23 -3.12 9.22 -6.59
N ASP A 24 -3.92 9.87 -5.74
CA ASP A 24 -5.07 10.70 -6.14
C ASP A 24 -6.16 10.00 -6.96
N MET A 25 -6.33 8.69 -6.79
CA MET A 25 -7.46 7.95 -7.38
C MET A 25 -8.68 8.05 -6.46
N GLY A 26 -9.79 8.55 -7.00
CA GLY A 26 -11.06 8.63 -6.29
C GLY A 26 -11.78 7.28 -6.22
N TYR A 27 -12.63 7.11 -5.23
CA TYR A 27 -13.46 5.90 -5.06
C TYR A 27 -14.29 5.59 -6.31
N GLY A 28 -14.84 6.62 -6.95
CA GLY A 28 -15.68 6.48 -8.15
C GLY A 28 -14.92 6.32 -9.46
N ASP A 29 -13.58 6.29 -9.45
CA ASP A 29 -12.79 6.12 -10.67
C ASP A 29 -12.69 4.66 -11.11
N VAL A 30 -12.86 3.73 -10.17
CA VAL A 30 -12.80 2.28 -10.44
C VAL A 30 -14.16 1.78 -10.92
N SER A 31 -14.20 1.17 -12.10
CA SER A 31 -15.48 0.81 -12.76
C SER A 31 -16.31 -0.21 -11.98
N CYS A 32 -15.71 -1.14 -11.24
CA CYS A 32 -16.46 -2.06 -10.38
C CYS A 32 -17.11 -1.40 -9.15
N LEU A 33 -16.67 -0.19 -8.78
CA LEU A 33 -17.23 0.57 -7.66
C LEU A 33 -18.22 1.65 -8.13
N ASN A 34 -18.19 1.99 -9.41
CA ASN A 34 -19.05 3.02 -10.00
C ASN A 34 -19.39 2.69 -11.46
N SER A 35 -20.60 2.24 -11.71
CA SER A 35 -21.07 1.89 -13.05
C SER A 35 -21.10 3.07 -14.03
N SER A 36 -21.04 4.31 -13.52
CA SER A 36 -20.99 5.54 -14.32
C SER A 36 -19.56 6.05 -14.53
N SER A 37 -18.53 5.30 -14.08
CA SER A 37 -17.14 5.69 -14.31
C SER A 37 -16.85 5.77 -15.80
N LYS A 38 -16.18 6.85 -16.22
CA LYS A 38 -15.71 7.03 -17.60
C LYS A 38 -14.39 6.30 -17.87
N ILE A 39 -13.79 5.73 -16.82
CA ILE A 39 -12.52 5.00 -16.89
C ILE A 39 -12.83 3.51 -16.75
N HIS A 40 -12.46 2.73 -17.76
CA HIS A 40 -12.62 1.28 -17.70
C HIS A 40 -11.40 0.62 -17.05
N THR A 41 -11.57 0.12 -15.83
CA THR A 41 -10.50 -0.48 -15.01
C THR A 41 -10.56 -2.01 -15.02
N HIS A 42 -10.58 -2.63 -16.21
CA HIS A 42 -10.82 -4.07 -16.41
C HIS A 42 -9.99 -5.00 -15.51
N HIS A 43 -8.72 -4.67 -15.26
CA HIS A 43 -7.86 -5.51 -14.43
C HIS A 43 -8.16 -5.35 -12.93
N LEU A 44 -8.56 -4.15 -12.48
CA LEU A 44 -9.03 -3.94 -11.11
C LEU A 44 -10.38 -4.60 -10.90
N ASP A 45 -11.27 -4.51 -11.89
CA ASP A 45 -12.59 -5.15 -11.86
C ASP A 45 -12.46 -6.67 -11.76
N ARG A 46 -11.53 -7.27 -12.53
CA ARG A 46 -11.22 -8.69 -12.43
C ARG A 46 -10.66 -9.06 -11.06
N MET A 47 -9.75 -8.25 -10.53
CA MET A 47 -9.18 -8.48 -9.20
C MET A 47 -10.25 -8.39 -8.11
N ALA A 48 -11.22 -7.48 -8.25
CA ALA A 48 -12.37 -7.36 -7.37
C ALA A 48 -13.28 -8.59 -7.44
N ALA A 49 -13.55 -9.10 -8.64
CA ALA A 49 -14.40 -10.28 -8.86
C ALA A 49 -13.75 -11.59 -8.36
N GLU A 50 -12.43 -11.70 -8.44
CA GLU A 50 -11.67 -12.88 -7.99
C GLU A 50 -11.22 -12.79 -6.52
N GLY A 51 -11.35 -11.63 -5.89
CA GLY A 51 -10.83 -11.33 -4.57
C GLY A 51 -11.88 -10.82 -3.59
N MET A 52 -11.57 -9.70 -2.93
CA MET A 52 -12.43 -9.06 -1.93
C MET A 52 -12.42 -7.55 -2.13
N ILE A 53 -13.58 -6.93 -2.03
CA ILE A 53 -13.75 -5.48 -2.00
C ILE A 53 -14.01 -5.04 -0.56
N PHE A 54 -13.29 -4.02 -0.11
CA PHE A 54 -13.54 -3.35 1.16
C PHE A 54 -14.29 -2.05 0.88
N GLU A 55 -15.59 -2.03 1.09
CA GLU A 55 -16.46 -0.89 0.76
C GLU A 55 -16.36 0.26 1.77
N ASP A 56 -15.89 -0.02 2.98
CA ASP A 56 -15.73 0.95 4.07
C ASP A 56 -14.29 0.98 4.59
N ALA A 57 -13.33 1.17 3.69
CA ALA A 57 -11.91 1.30 4.02
C ALA A 57 -11.48 2.76 3.96
N HIS A 58 -10.85 3.25 5.02
CA HIS A 58 -10.46 4.65 5.17
C HIS A 58 -8.94 4.80 5.16
N ALA A 59 -8.46 5.77 4.40
CA ALA A 59 -7.09 6.24 4.51
C ALA A 59 -6.88 6.98 5.84
N SER A 60 -5.68 6.93 6.39
CA SER A 60 -5.35 7.66 7.62
C SER A 60 -5.25 9.18 7.43
N SER A 61 -5.19 9.65 6.19
CA SER A 61 -5.14 11.06 5.81
C SER A 61 -5.60 11.23 4.36
N ALA A 62 -6.05 12.44 4.02
CA ALA A 62 -6.48 12.81 2.68
C ALA A 62 -5.33 13.20 1.72
N VAL A 63 -4.08 13.22 2.18
CA VAL A 63 -2.91 13.65 1.39
C VAL A 63 -1.75 12.67 1.48
N CYS A 64 -0.82 12.78 0.54
CA CYS A 64 0.19 11.76 0.22
C CYS A 64 1.18 11.44 1.34
N THR A 65 1.98 12.39 1.84
CA THR A 65 3.01 12.12 2.85
C THR A 65 2.47 11.43 4.11
N PRO A 66 1.42 11.97 4.78
CA PRO A 66 0.91 11.34 5.99
C PRO A 66 0.28 9.97 5.75
N SER A 67 -0.42 9.77 4.62
CA SER A 67 -0.97 8.46 4.25
C SER A 67 0.15 7.43 4.03
N ARG A 68 1.19 7.79 3.28
CA ARG A 68 2.35 6.92 3.02
C ARG A 68 3.11 6.57 4.29
N TYR A 69 3.28 7.54 5.20
CA TYR A 69 3.87 7.28 6.52
C TYR A 69 3.07 6.23 7.28
N SER A 70 1.77 6.37 7.34
CA SER A 70 0.91 5.45 8.09
C SER A 70 0.90 4.05 7.49
N ILE A 71 0.82 3.93 6.16
CA ILE A 71 0.86 2.65 5.45
C ILE A 71 2.16 1.90 5.74
N LEU A 72 3.30 2.59 5.68
CA LEU A 72 4.59 1.95 5.85
C LEU A 72 4.93 1.62 7.30
N THR A 73 4.48 2.45 8.25
CA THR A 73 4.89 2.32 9.67
C THR A 73 3.84 1.70 10.58
N GLY A 74 2.59 1.55 10.10
CA GLY A 74 1.46 1.14 10.93
C GLY A 74 1.10 2.16 12.02
N ARG A 75 1.60 3.41 11.92
CA ARG A 75 1.32 4.49 12.88
C ARG A 75 0.52 5.60 12.22
N TYR A 76 -0.37 6.18 12.96
CA TYR A 76 -1.01 7.42 12.53
C TYR A 76 0.01 8.54 12.35
N ASN A 77 -0.14 9.31 11.27
CA ASN A 77 0.75 10.38 10.86
C ASN A 77 0.91 11.51 11.90
N TRP A 78 -0.12 11.83 12.68
CA TRP A 78 -0.02 12.83 13.75
C TRP A 78 0.93 12.46 14.90
N ARG A 79 1.37 11.20 14.94
CA ARG A 79 2.43 10.75 15.87
C ARG A 79 3.84 10.99 15.34
N SER A 80 3.98 11.45 14.08
CA SER A 80 5.25 11.85 13.49
C SER A 80 5.59 13.31 13.84
N ARG A 81 6.77 13.77 13.41
CA ARG A 81 7.15 15.19 13.52
C ARG A 81 6.33 16.11 12.61
N LEU A 82 5.77 15.58 11.53
CA LEU A 82 4.96 16.34 10.57
C LEU A 82 3.53 16.46 11.10
N LYS A 83 3.15 17.64 11.59
CA LYS A 83 1.84 17.87 12.21
C LYS A 83 0.78 18.37 11.23
N SER A 84 1.20 18.89 10.08
CA SER A 84 0.30 19.39 9.04
C SER A 84 1.00 19.33 7.67
N SER A 85 0.21 19.37 6.58
CA SER A 85 0.70 19.42 5.21
C SER A 85 1.47 18.15 4.78
N VAL A 86 2.37 18.29 3.83
CA VAL A 86 3.22 17.26 3.24
C VAL A 86 4.67 17.72 3.27
N LEU A 87 5.61 16.78 3.11
CA LEU A 87 7.01 17.14 2.89
C LEU A 87 7.19 17.79 1.51
N LEU A 88 8.16 18.68 1.40
CA LEU A 88 8.50 19.37 0.16
C LEU A 88 9.93 19.03 -0.25
N GLY A 89 10.13 18.79 -1.55
CA GLY A 89 11.45 18.62 -2.15
C GLY A 89 12.34 17.62 -1.41
N PHE A 90 13.50 18.09 -0.96
CA PHE A 90 14.54 17.32 -0.27
C PHE A 90 14.45 17.42 1.27
N ASP A 91 13.25 17.46 1.80
CA ASP A 91 13.06 17.43 3.25
C ASP A 91 13.69 16.18 3.90
N LYS A 92 14.10 16.34 5.16
CA LYS A 92 14.66 15.23 5.95
C LYS A 92 13.66 14.06 6.05
N PRO A 93 14.15 12.81 6.14
CA PRO A 93 13.31 11.64 6.29
C PRO A 93 12.26 11.79 7.41
N LEU A 94 11.01 11.44 7.11
CA LEU A 94 9.93 11.47 8.10
C LEU A 94 9.93 10.23 8.97
N ILE A 95 10.30 9.09 8.40
CA ILE A 95 10.44 7.83 9.14
C ILE A 95 11.71 7.92 9.97
N GLU A 96 11.56 7.81 11.27
CA GLU A 96 12.67 7.92 12.23
C GLU A 96 13.63 6.72 12.07
N PRO A 97 14.95 6.93 12.27
CA PRO A 97 15.91 5.83 12.29
C PRO A 97 15.48 4.71 13.26
N GLY A 98 15.61 3.46 12.84
CA GLY A 98 15.20 2.31 13.65
C GLY A 98 13.68 2.06 13.71
N ARG A 99 12.86 2.90 13.11
CA ARG A 99 11.42 2.67 13.02
C ARG A 99 11.12 1.45 12.17
N MET A 100 10.41 0.48 12.75
CA MET A 100 9.91 -0.67 12.02
C MET A 100 8.95 -0.22 10.93
N THR A 101 9.12 -0.76 9.73
CA THR A 101 8.23 -0.58 8.59
C THR A 101 7.69 -1.93 8.11
N ALA A 102 6.62 -1.92 7.32
CA ALA A 102 6.11 -3.13 6.69
C ALA A 102 7.23 -3.88 5.92
N ALA A 103 8.06 -3.14 5.18
CA ALA A 103 9.20 -3.73 4.46
C ALA A 103 10.24 -4.33 5.41
N SER A 104 10.65 -3.64 6.47
CA SER A 104 11.64 -4.16 7.43
C SER A 104 11.11 -5.37 8.20
N LEU A 105 9.82 -5.39 8.54
CA LEU A 105 9.16 -6.54 9.15
C LEU A 105 9.15 -7.74 8.20
N LEU A 106 8.77 -7.56 6.94
CA LEU A 106 8.77 -8.63 5.95
C LEU A 106 10.18 -9.13 5.67
N LYS A 107 11.17 -8.22 5.58
CA LYS A 107 12.58 -8.60 5.43
C LYS A 107 13.07 -9.45 6.60
N SER A 108 12.69 -9.14 7.83
CA SER A 108 13.03 -9.96 9.01
C SER A 108 12.41 -11.36 8.98
N ARG A 109 11.40 -11.55 8.15
CA ARG A 109 10.73 -12.84 7.91
C ARG A 109 11.23 -13.55 6.65
N GLY A 110 12.32 -13.06 6.04
CA GLY A 110 12.97 -13.67 4.88
C GLY A 110 12.37 -13.31 3.53
N TYR A 111 11.59 -12.24 3.43
CA TYR A 111 11.13 -11.71 2.16
C TYR A 111 12.20 -10.81 1.52
N ALA A 112 12.34 -10.89 0.21
CA ALA A 112 12.92 -9.82 -0.57
C ALA A 112 11.91 -8.66 -0.63
N THR A 113 12.37 -7.41 -0.45
CA THR A 113 11.50 -6.25 -0.43
C THR A 113 12.00 -5.18 -1.39
N ALA A 114 11.08 -4.54 -2.10
CA ALA A 114 11.35 -3.42 -3.00
C ALA A 114 10.26 -2.36 -2.88
N CYS A 115 10.59 -1.12 -3.24
CA CYS A 115 9.64 -0.03 -3.39
C CYS A 115 9.91 0.65 -4.73
N VAL A 116 8.86 0.86 -5.52
CA VAL A 116 8.94 1.46 -6.86
C VAL A 116 7.90 2.59 -6.93
N GLY A 117 8.30 3.74 -7.47
CA GLY A 117 7.42 4.89 -7.69
C GLY A 117 7.59 5.98 -6.64
N LYS A 118 6.52 6.74 -6.40
CA LYS A 118 6.53 7.92 -5.53
C LYS A 118 6.80 7.55 -4.07
N TRP A 119 7.90 8.08 -3.50
CA TRP A 119 8.28 7.90 -2.10
C TRP A 119 7.61 8.93 -1.18
N HIS A 120 7.91 10.19 -1.36
CA HIS A 120 7.36 11.35 -0.66
C HIS A 120 7.44 11.31 0.88
N LEU A 121 8.51 10.73 1.41
CA LEU A 121 8.77 10.63 2.86
C LEU A 121 10.13 11.21 3.26
N GLY A 122 10.67 12.06 2.40
CA GLY A 122 11.96 12.72 2.60
C GLY A 122 13.15 11.85 2.18
N TRP A 123 14.32 12.47 2.11
CA TRP A 123 15.59 11.87 1.68
C TRP A 123 16.69 12.16 2.70
N SER A 124 17.67 11.26 2.77
CA SER A 124 18.92 11.40 3.54
C SER A 124 20.08 11.66 2.62
#